data_bfa15f7c3c561df5bf562cda30b5105c
#
_entry.id   bfa15f7c3c561df5bf562cda30b5105c
#
_cell.length_a   1.000
_cell.length_b   1.000
_cell.length_c   1.000
_cell.angle_alpha   90.00
_cell.angle_beta   90.00
_cell.angle_gamma   90.00
#
_symmetry.space_group_name_H-M   'P 1'
#
loop_
_entity.id
_entity.type
_entity.pdbx_description
1 polymer ?
#
loop_
_entity_poly.entity_id
_entity_poly.type
_entity_poly.pdbx_seq_one_letter_code
_entity_poly.pdbx_strand_id
1 'polypeptide(L)'
;MSYDQKRVVDAIRAFEAGEIVVVMDDNDRENEGDLIVAAVHTTPEKMAFIVRHTSGIVCAPMPKEEAKRLNLNAMVAENDSAHTTAFTVSVDFKHGTTTGISADDRTLTVRNLANPNVGAADFVRPGHIFPLISREGGVLMRSGHTEAAVDLCRLAGLPPIGVISELVNDDGTVTRGPQVVYFAEKHGLKLVSVADLIAYRQRKETLVEHGASFDIDTPFGKAKAHTYALPWDPMQHLAVVFGDIRDGVDIPVRLHPENVAEDLFGRKSPVDFYMEKIAAEGRGVIVYLREGSVGVGHYDNGRKARNQGREAHAEAQTRESEWLEIGLGAQILKDLGVSSIRLLTSRERHYVGLEGFGIKISKTEIC
;
A
#
# COMPACT_ATOMS: atom_id res chain seq x y z
N MET A 1 -9.49 -2.01 14.63
CA MET A 1 -8.84 -1.17 15.68
C MET A 1 -8.88 0.28 15.21
N SER A 2 -9.12 1.25 16.10
CA SER A 2 -8.98 2.67 15.71
C SER A 2 -7.50 3.00 15.49
N TYR A 3 -7.18 3.88 14.51
CA TYR A 3 -5.82 4.36 14.24
C TYR A 3 -5.17 4.94 15.49
N ASP A 4 -3.96 4.48 15.79
CA ASP A 4 -3.14 4.99 16.90
C ASP A 4 -1.76 5.40 16.39
N GLN A 5 -1.58 6.71 16.15
CA GLN A 5 -0.31 7.29 15.69
C GLN A 5 0.86 6.98 16.63
N LYS A 6 0.60 6.93 17.95
CA LYS A 6 1.66 6.64 18.94
C LYS A 6 2.20 5.22 18.75
N ARG A 7 1.30 4.26 18.51
CA ARG A 7 1.70 2.87 18.26
C ARG A 7 2.63 2.75 17.05
N VAL A 8 2.32 3.44 15.95
CA VAL A 8 3.16 3.44 14.75
C VAL A 8 4.53 4.06 15.03
N VAL A 9 4.57 5.21 15.71
CA VAL A 9 5.83 5.89 16.07
C VAL A 9 6.68 5.01 16.99
N ASP A 10 6.06 4.35 17.98
CA ASP A 10 6.75 3.46 18.91
C ASP A 10 7.30 2.22 18.18
N ALA A 11 6.56 1.66 17.21
CA ALA A 11 7.04 0.56 16.38
C ALA A 11 8.20 0.97 15.47
N ILE A 12 8.13 2.15 14.82
CA ILE A 12 9.22 2.67 13.99
C ILE A 12 10.49 2.87 14.83
N ARG A 13 10.38 3.44 16.04
CA ARG A 13 11.53 3.64 16.94
C ARG A 13 12.16 2.32 17.39
N ALA A 14 11.34 1.33 17.76
CA ALA A 14 11.83 0.00 18.11
C ALA A 14 12.55 -0.64 16.91
N PHE A 15 11.98 -0.51 15.71
CA PHE A 15 12.55 -1.02 14.49
C PHE A 15 13.88 -0.33 14.13
N GLU A 16 13.98 0.99 14.28
CA GLU A 16 15.20 1.79 14.13
C GLU A 16 16.29 1.33 15.11
N ALA A 17 15.90 1.05 16.36
CA ALA A 17 16.81 0.49 17.39
C ALA A 17 17.21 -0.96 17.10
N GLY A 18 16.67 -1.57 16.04
CA GLY A 18 16.99 -2.94 15.63
C GLY A 18 16.11 -4.01 16.29
N GLU A 19 15.06 -3.66 17.00
CA GLU A 19 14.14 -4.63 17.59
C GLU A 19 13.30 -5.34 16.51
N ILE A 20 12.87 -6.57 16.82
CA ILE A 20 11.83 -7.24 16.04
C ILE A 20 10.50 -6.58 16.36
N VAL A 21 9.70 -6.27 15.33
CA VAL A 21 8.33 -5.82 15.47
C VAL A 21 7.37 -6.87 14.91
N VAL A 22 6.14 -6.90 15.43
CA VAL A 22 5.05 -7.71 14.89
C VAL A 22 4.23 -6.79 13.99
N VAL A 23 4.03 -7.21 12.75
CA VAL A 23 3.11 -6.53 11.83
C VAL A 23 1.93 -7.45 11.57
N MET A 24 0.73 -6.92 11.73
CA MET A 24 -0.51 -7.65 11.47
C MET A 24 -1.23 -7.01 10.29
N ASP A 25 -1.70 -7.81 9.36
CA ASP A 25 -2.55 -7.34 8.29
C ASP A 25 -4.03 -7.31 8.68
N ASP A 26 -4.89 -6.89 7.76
CA ASP A 26 -6.30 -6.70 8.04
C ASP A 26 -7.04 -8.03 8.18
N ASN A 27 -8.10 -8.02 9.04
CA ASN A 27 -8.97 -9.17 9.29
C ASN A 27 -9.56 -9.76 8.00
N ASP A 28 -9.70 -8.93 7.00
CA ASP A 28 -10.36 -9.23 5.73
C ASP A 28 -9.36 -9.68 4.64
N ARG A 29 -8.04 -9.66 4.95
CA ARG A 29 -6.99 -10.12 4.05
C ARG A 29 -6.54 -11.53 4.45
N GLU A 30 -5.54 -11.66 5.29
CA GLU A 30 -5.03 -12.94 5.82
C GLU A 30 -5.31 -13.06 7.32
N ASN A 31 -5.42 -11.91 8.01
CA ASN A 31 -5.56 -11.78 9.47
C ASN A 31 -4.41 -12.46 10.22
N GLU A 32 -3.23 -12.38 9.65
CA GLU A 32 -2.01 -13.05 10.08
C GLU A 32 -1.01 -12.02 10.62
N GLY A 33 0.02 -12.48 11.29
CA GLY A 33 1.08 -11.65 11.82
C GLY A 33 2.45 -12.15 11.42
N ASP A 34 3.31 -11.21 10.98
CA ASP A 34 4.70 -11.50 10.68
C ASP A 34 5.63 -10.91 11.75
N LEU A 35 6.73 -11.62 12.03
CA LEU A 35 7.89 -11.04 12.69
C LEU A 35 8.73 -10.31 11.64
N ILE A 36 8.98 -9.03 11.88
CA ILE A 36 9.73 -8.18 10.94
C ILE A 36 10.90 -7.52 11.65
N VAL A 37 12.07 -7.53 11.01
CA VAL A 37 13.28 -6.83 11.47
C VAL A 37 14.03 -6.29 10.25
N ALA A 38 14.76 -5.18 10.41
CA ALA A 38 15.65 -4.69 9.35
C ALA A 38 16.80 -5.67 9.11
N ALA A 39 17.08 -5.97 7.85
CA ALA A 39 18.15 -6.92 7.50
C ALA A 39 19.51 -6.53 8.08
N VAL A 40 19.84 -5.23 8.13
CA VAL A 40 21.07 -4.70 8.71
C VAL A 40 21.21 -4.93 10.23
N HIS A 41 20.07 -5.07 10.92
CA HIS A 41 20.00 -5.26 12.37
C HIS A 41 19.74 -6.73 12.79
N THR A 42 19.65 -7.63 11.82
CA THR A 42 19.47 -9.06 12.10
C THR A 42 20.73 -9.62 12.76
N THR A 43 20.56 -10.38 13.84
CA THR A 43 21.61 -11.15 14.51
C THR A 43 21.25 -12.63 14.52
N PRO A 44 22.21 -13.55 14.77
CA PRO A 44 21.89 -14.98 14.87
C PRO A 44 20.81 -15.29 15.89
N GLU A 45 20.78 -14.57 17.04
CA GLU A 45 19.77 -14.75 18.09
C GLU A 45 18.37 -14.33 17.60
N LYS A 46 18.28 -13.19 16.88
CA LYS A 46 17.01 -12.74 16.27
C LYS A 46 16.53 -13.71 15.18
N MET A 47 17.45 -14.17 14.34
CA MET A 47 17.14 -15.16 13.31
C MET A 47 16.67 -16.47 13.95
N ALA A 48 17.32 -16.93 15.01
CA ALA A 48 16.90 -18.13 15.74
C ALA A 48 15.52 -17.94 16.39
N PHE A 49 15.22 -16.74 16.91
CA PHE A 49 13.91 -16.40 17.44
C PHE A 49 12.84 -16.44 16.34
N ILE A 50 13.10 -15.80 15.20
CA ILE A 50 12.20 -15.81 14.04
C ILE A 50 11.90 -17.25 13.61
N VAL A 51 12.93 -18.04 13.33
CA VAL A 51 12.77 -19.44 12.87
C VAL A 51 12.00 -20.31 13.86
N ARG A 52 12.17 -20.07 15.17
CA ARG A 52 11.50 -20.84 16.21
C ARG A 52 10.01 -20.57 16.29
N HIS A 53 9.57 -19.35 15.99
CA HIS A 53 8.19 -18.90 16.23
C HIS A 53 7.39 -18.66 14.97
N THR A 54 7.99 -18.96 13.82
CA THR A 54 7.35 -18.72 12.50
C THR A 54 7.36 -19.98 11.64
N SER A 55 6.81 -19.87 10.43
CA SER A 55 6.85 -20.94 9.41
C SER A 55 8.28 -21.41 9.09
N GLY A 56 9.29 -20.62 9.47
CA GLY A 56 10.67 -20.91 9.13
C GLY A 56 11.06 -20.56 7.69
N ILE A 57 10.08 -20.17 6.86
CA ILE A 57 10.32 -19.59 5.54
C ILE A 57 10.72 -18.13 5.74
N VAL A 58 12.03 -17.88 5.71
CA VAL A 58 12.57 -16.54 5.91
C VAL A 58 12.63 -15.80 4.59
N CYS A 59 11.81 -14.76 4.48
CA CYS A 59 11.74 -13.90 3.30
C CYS A 59 12.52 -12.60 3.52
N ALA A 60 13.03 -12.02 2.43
CA ALA A 60 13.77 -10.75 2.43
C ALA A 60 13.11 -9.74 1.47
N PRO A 61 12.07 -9.02 1.92
CA PRO A 61 11.47 -7.92 1.16
C PRO A 61 12.48 -6.84 0.81
N MET A 62 12.44 -6.39 -0.46
CA MET A 62 13.30 -5.33 -0.98
C MET A 62 12.63 -4.59 -2.13
N PRO A 63 13.06 -3.36 -2.45
CA PRO A 63 12.64 -2.66 -3.66
C PRO A 63 13.17 -3.35 -4.92
N LYS A 64 12.51 -3.09 -6.05
CA LYS A 64 12.86 -3.63 -7.37
C LYS A 64 14.30 -3.30 -7.78
N GLU A 65 14.79 -2.11 -7.42
CA GLU A 65 16.15 -1.65 -7.72
C GLU A 65 17.20 -2.54 -7.05
N GLU A 66 16.97 -2.93 -5.78
CA GLU A 66 17.87 -3.81 -5.03
C GLU A 66 17.84 -5.23 -5.61
N ALA A 67 16.68 -5.75 -5.94
CA ALA A 67 16.56 -7.04 -6.63
C ALA A 67 17.31 -7.03 -7.97
N LYS A 68 17.21 -5.94 -8.73
CA LYS A 68 17.92 -5.74 -10.00
C LYS A 68 19.42 -5.64 -9.80
N ARG A 69 19.89 -4.87 -8.80
CA ARG A 69 21.32 -4.75 -8.43
C ARG A 69 21.95 -6.11 -8.11
N LEU A 70 21.19 -6.95 -7.41
CA LEU A 70 21.63 -8.29 -7.00
C LEU A 70 21.31 -9.38 -8.03
N ASN A 71 20.77 -9.03 -9.21
CA ASN A 71 20.35 -9.97 -10.26
C ASN A 71 19.44 -11.09 -9.74
N LEU A 72 18.42 -10.70 -8.98
CA LEU A 72 17.40 -11.59 -8.42
C LEU A 72 16.20 -11.64 -9.37
N ASN A 73 16.18 -12.66 -10.20
CA ASN A 73 15.11 -12.88 -11.17
C ASN A 73 13.87 -13.45 -10.47
N ALA A 74 12.68 -13.22 -11.05
CA ALA A 74 11.45 -13.82 -10.58
C ALA A 74 11.59 -15.35 -10.51
N MET A 75 11.03 -15.96 -9.46
CA MET A 75 11.06 -17.41 -9.26
C MET A 75 10.32 -18.15 -10.36
N VAL A 76 9.24 -17.56 -10.88
CA VAL A 76 8.42 -18.10 -11.97
C VAL A 76 8.17 -17.03 -13.02
N ALA A 77 7.99 -17.46 -14.29
CA ALA A 77 7.67 -16.54 -15.38
C ALA A 77 6.24 -15.98 -15.26
N GLU A 78 5.31 -16.82 -14.84
CA GLU A 78 3.92 -16.46 -14.60
C GLU A 78 3.58 -16.76 -13.14
N ASN A 79 3.17 -15.73 -12.41
CA ASN A 79 2.80 -15.84 -11.00
C ASN A 79 1.27 -15.96 -10.89
N ASP A 80 0.80 -17.16 -10.59
CA ASP A 80 -0.61 -17.51 -10.39
C ASP A 80 -1.02 -17.66 -8.91
N SER A 81 -0.13 -17.25 -7.99
CA SER A 81 -0.43 -17.29 -6.56
C SER A 81 -1.56 -16.32 -6.18
N ALA A 82 -2.33 -16.68 -5.16
CA ALA A 82 -3.53 -15.94 -4.75
C ALA A 82 -3.26 -14.45 -4.47
N HIS A 83 -2.14 -14.14 -3.83
CA HIS A 83 -1.73 -12.77 -3.48
C HIS A 83 -0.68 -12.18 -4.43
N THR A 84 -0.32 -12.89 -5.49
CA THR A 84 0.69 -12.48 -6.48
C THR A 84 2.00 -11.97 -5.84
N THR A 85 2.40 -12.54 -4.69
CA THR A 85 3.64 -12.17 -4.00
C THR A 85 4.83 -12.43 -4.91
N ALA A 86 5.63 -11.41 -5.15
CA ALA A 86 6.70 -11.44 -6.15
C ALA A 86 7.97 -12.10 -5.59
N PHE A 87 7.93 -13.42 -5.44
CA PHE A 87 9.11 -14.21 -5.09
C PHE A 87 10.16 -14.15 -6.19
N THR A 88 11.41 -14.02 -5.76
CA THR A 88 12.58 -14.24 -6.61
C THR A 88 13.19 -15.61 -6.36
N VAL A 89 14.19 -15.99 -7.16
CA VAL A 89 15.02 -17.14 -6.85
C VAL A 89 15.61 -17.00 -5.44
N SER A 90 15.61 -18.09 -4.67
CA SER A 90 16.21 -18.12 -3.32
C SER A 90 17.73 -18.02 -3.39
N VAL A 91 18.35 -17.48 -2.35
CA VAL A 91 19.79 -17.21 -2.31
C VAL A 91 20.41 -17.55 -0.96
N ASP A 92 21.73 -17.80 -0.99
CA ASP A 92 22.62 -17.76 0.17
C ASP A 92 23.83 -16.91 -0.15
N PHE A 93 24.39 -16.23 0.88
CA PHE A 93 25.64 -15.51 0.73
C PHE A 93 26.80 -16.50 0.59
N LYS A 94 27.69 -16.24 -0.36
CA LYS A 94 28.72 -17.20 -0.78
C LYS A 94 29.88 -17.29 0.20
N HIS A 95 30.19 -16.21 0.92
CA HIS A 95 31.41 -16.08 1.72
C HIS A 95 31.09 -16.24 3.21
N GLY A 96 31.68 -17.24 3.83
CA GLY A 96 31.56 -17.49 5.28
C GLY A 96 30.30 -18.24 5.72
N THR A 97 29.42 -18.62 4.80
CA THR A 97 28.30 -19.54 5.07
C THR A 97 28.76 -21.00 4.97
N THR A 98 28.10 -21.89 5.68
CA THR A 98 28.32 -23.34 5.61
C THR A 98 27.29 -23.98 4.63
N THR A 99 26.18 -24.49 5.15
CA THR A 99 25.10 -25.08 4.33
C THR A 99 24.02 -24.06 3.96
N GLY A 100 24.05 -22.86 4.54
CA GLY A 100 23.08 -21.80 4.29
C GLY A 100 21.85 -21.80 5.22
N ILE A 101 21.58 -22.89 5.95
CA ILE A 101 20.32 -23.09 6.71
C ILE A 101 20.39 -22.61 8.16
N SER A 102 21.59 -22.55 8.77
CA SER A 102 21.74 -22.16 10.17
C SER A 102 21.28 -20.71 10.41
N ALA A 103 20.99 -20.36 11.66
CA ALA A 103 20.68 -18.98 12.02
C ALA A 103 21.84 -18.02 11.66
N ASP A 104 23.08 -18.46 11.86
CA ASP A 104 24.26 -17.70 11.48
C ASP A 104 24.34 -17.49 9.97
N ASP A 105 24.19 -18.55 9.18
CA ASP A 105 24.26 -18.48 7.71
C ASP A 105 23.15 -17.59 7.13
N ARG A 106 21.91 -17.75 7.62
CA ARG A 106 20.77 -16.91 7.17
C ARG A 106 20.94 -15.45 7.59
N THR A 107 21.47 -15.20 8.79
CA THR A 107 21.81 -13.85 9.24
C THR A 107 22.87 -13.22 8.32
N LEU A 108 23.91 -13.97 8.00
CA LEU A 108 24.97 -13.52 7.11
C LEU A 108 24.41 -13.18 5.73
N THR A 109 23.51 -14.02 5.21
CA THR A 109 22.84 -13.81 3.92
C THR A 109 21.98 -12.54 3.92
N VAL A 110 21.06 -12.37 4.88
CA VAL A 110 20.16 -11.20 4.88
C VAL A 110 20.89 -9.89 5.10
N ARG A 111 21.92 -9.87 5.96
CA ARG A 111 22.76 -8.67 6.18
C ARG A 111 23.52 -8.27 4.91
N ASN A 112 24.00 -9.24 4.14
CA ASN A 112 24.73 -8.95 2.90
C ASN A 112 23.80 -8.61 1.74
N LEU A 113 22.55 -9.03 1.74
CA LEU A 113 21.54 -8.48 0.82
C LEU A 113 21.40 -6.96 0.99
N ALA A 114 21.45 -6.47 2.23
CA ALA A 114 21.35 -5.04 2.56
C ALA A 114 22.68 -4.27 2.50
N ASN A 115 23.79 -4.94 2.16
CA ASN A 115 25.09 -4.32 2.07
C ASN A 115 25.33 -3.74 0.66
N PRO A 116 25.49 -2.42 0.50
CA PRO A 116 25.68 -1.81 -0.82
C PRO A 116 27.00 -2.18 -1.50
N ASN A 117 27.98 -2.69 -0.75
CA ASN A 117 29.28 -3.11 -1.28
C ASN A 117 29.30 -4.54 -1.81
N VAL A 118 28.18 -5.26 -1.69
CA VAL A 118 28.04 -6.67 -2.12
C VAL A 118 27.25 -6.72 -3.43
N GLY A 119 27.70 -7.53 -4.37
CA GLY A 119 27.11 -7.66 -5.69
C GLY A 119 26.47 -9.03 -5.95
N ALA A 120 25.90 -9.21 -7.13
CA ALA A 120 25.22 -10.44 -7.55
C ALA A 120 26.11 -11.69 -7.52
N ALA A 121 27.42 -11.53 -7.74
CA ALA A 121 28.39 -12.64 -7.77
C ALA A 121 28.70 -13.21 -6.38
N ASP A 122 28.34 -12.49 -5.31
CA ASP A 122 28.59 -12.88 -3.93
C ASP A 122 27.50 -13.80 -3.36
N PHE A 123 26.48 -14.11 -4.16
CA PHE A 123 25.38 -15.01 -3.79
C PHE A 123 25.35 -16.26 -4.65
N VAL A 124 25.01 -17.38 -4.02
CA VAL A 124 24.67 -18.63 -4.70
C VAL A 124 23.15 -18.74 -4.87
N ARG A 125 22.71 -19.45 -5.88
CA ARG A 125 21.33 -19.70 -6.25
C ARG A 125 21.18 -21.18 -6.65
N PRO A 126 20.20 -21.93 -6.09
CA PRO A 126 19.27 -21.54 -5.02
C PRO A 126 19.95 -21.47 -3.66
N GLY A 127 19.20 -20.96 -2.64
CA GLY A 127 19.61 -20.88 -1.26
C GLY A 127 18.42 -20.97 -0.29
N HIS A 128 18.61 -20.50 0.94
CA HIS A 128 17.64 -20.66 2.03
C HIS A 128 16.96 -19.35 2.46
N ILE A 129 17.29 -18.23 1.82
CA ILE A 129 16.58 -16.94 1.97
C ILE A 129 15.81 -16.68 0.69
N PHE A 130 14.57 -16.21 0.85
CA PHE A 130 13.63 -15.95 -0.24
C PHE A 130 13.41 -14.43 -0.41
N PRO A 131 14.16 -13.76 -1.32
CA PRO A 131 13.91 -12.35 -1.57
C PRO A 131 12.54 -12.13 -2.21
N LEU A 132 11.87 -11.05 -1.78
CA LEU A 132 10.57 -10.62 -2.30
C LEU A 132 10.69 -9.21 -2.87
N ILE A 133 10.10 -8.97 -4.03
CA ILE A 133 10.06 -7.62 -4.62
C ILE A 133 8.80 -6.91 -4.14
N SER A 134 8.97 -5.81 -3.39
CA SER A 134 7.85 -4.97 -2.96
C SER A 134 7.30 -4.14 -4.12
N ARG A 135 6.02 -3.80 -4.08
CA ARG A 135 5.43 -2.84 -5.00
C ARG A 135 5.99 -1.44 -4.73
N GLU A 136 6.23 -0.69 -5.79
CA GLU A 136 6.49 0.75 -5.68
C GLU A 136 5.30 1.43 -5.01
N GLY A 137 5.55 2.44 -4.16
CA GLY A 137 4.51 3.02 -3.30
C GLY A 137 4.26 2.27 -1.97
N GLY A 138 4.80 1.05 -1.81
CA GLY A 138 4.75 0.31 -0.55
C GLY A 138 3.33 -0.08 -0.13
N VAL A 139 3.03 0.03 1.17
CA VAL A 139 1.71 -0.33 1.74
C VAL A 139 0.54 0.46 1.15
N LEU A 140 0.80 1.59 0.51
CA LEU A 140 -0.21 2.40 -0.17
C LEU A 140 -0.67 1.78 -1.49
N MET A 141 0.15 0.91 -2.08
CA MET A 141 -0.15 0.21 -3.34
C MET A 141 -0.53 -1.25 -3.13
N ARG A 142 -0.07 -1.87 -2.06
CA ARG A 142 -0.41 -3.23 -1.67
C ARG A 142 -0.29 -3.39 -0.15
N SER A 143 -1.38 -3.69 0.51
CA SER A 143 -1.48 -3.80 1.98
C SER A 143 -0.89 -5.10 2.54
N GLY A 144 0.32 -5.49 2.09
CA GLY A 144 0.98 -6.73 2.48
C GLY A 144 2.20 -6.54 3.39
N HIS A 145 2.59 -7.61 4.10
CA HIS A 145 3.78 -7.65 4.97
C HIS A 145 5.08 -7.35 4.21
N THR A 146 5.16 -7.74 2.92
CA THR A 146 6.29 -7.42 2.03
C THR A 146 6.52 -5.92 1.92
N GLU A 147 5.46 -5.17 1.64
CA GLU A 147 5.47 -3.72 1.53
C GLU A 147 5.70 -3.06 2.89
N ALA A 148 5.05 -3.56 3.93
CA ALA A 148 5.20 -3.06 5.29
C ALA A 148 6.65 -3.12 5.78
N ALA A 149 7.37 -4.20 5.48
CA ALA A 149 8.77 -4.35 5.86
C ALA A 149 9.68 -3.32 5.19
N VAL A 150 9.50 -3.08 3.89
CA VAL A 150 10.26 -2.08 3.14
C VAL A 150 9.94 -0.68 3.64
N ASP A 151 8.66 -0.39 3.90
CA ASP A 151 8.23 0.90 4.43
C ASP A 151 8.74 1.16 5.84
N LEU A 152 8.73 0.17 6.73
CA LEU A 152 9.34 0.30 8.05
C LEU A 152 10.83 0.62 7.96
N CYS A 153 11.57 -0.04 7.05
CA CYS A 153 12.97 0.30 6.81
C CYS A 153 13.14 1.76 6.37
N ARG A 154 12.33 2.23 5.41
CA ARG A 154 12.38 3.61 4.91
C ARG A 154 12.00 4.63 5.99
N LEU A 155 10.93 4.38 6.74
CA LEU A 155 10.46 5.25 7.82
C LEU A 155 11.45 5.32 8.99
N ALA A 156 12.23 4.27 9.20
CA ALA A 156 13.32 4.21 10.18
C ALA A 156 14.67 4.74 9.64
N GLY A 157 14.74 5.20 8.38
CA GLY A 157 15.98 5.69 7.77
C GLY A 157 17.04 4.60 7.53
N LEU A 158 16.62 3.34 7.40
CA LEU A 158 17.48 2.18 7.21
C LEU A 158 17.52 1.73 5.73
N PRO A 159 18.53 0.97 5.30
CA PRO A 159 18.51 0.32 3.99
C PRO A 159 17.19 -0.46 3.79
N PRO A 160 16.51 -0.31 2.62
CA PRO A 160 15.14 -0.74 2.44
C PRO A 160 14.99 -2.25 2.21
N ILE A 161 15.68 -3.05 3.01
CA ILE A 161 15.61 -4.51 2.99
C ILE A 161 15.25 -5.01 4.38
N GLY A 162 14.10 -5.66 4.49
CA GLY A 162 13.63 -6.29 5.71
C GLY A 162 13.87 -7.80 5.73
N VAL A 163 13.56 -8.40 6.86
CA VAL A 163 13.40 -9.84 7.07
C VAL A 163 12.00 -10.05 7.61
N ILE A 164 11.23 -10.94 6.99
CA ILE A 164 9.88 -11.30 7.44
C ILE A 164 9.71 -12.80 7.51
N SER A 165 8.85 -13.25 8.40
CA SER A 165 8.36 -14.64 8.44
C SER A 165 7.05 -14.70 9.24
N GLU A 166 6.10 -15.50 8.78
CA GLU A 166 4.75 -15.64 9.31
C GLU A 166 4.72 -16.40 10.64
N LEU A 167 4.05 -15.85 11.65
CA LEU A 167 3.84 -16.49 12.94
C LEU A 167 3.03 -17.78 12.81
N VAL A 168 3.48 -18.84 13.44
CA VAL A 168 2.78 -20.11 13.51
C VAL A 168 2.64 -20.60 14.94
N ASN A 169 1.56 -21.35 15.21
CA ASN A 169 1.36 -22.06 16.46
C ASN A 169 2.19 -23.35 16.49
N ASP A 170 2.39 -23.91 17.68
CA ASP A 170 3.17 -25.17 17.86
C ASP A 170 2.56 -26.37 17.12
N ASP A 171 1.28 -26.32 16.80
CA ASP A 171 0.59 -27.34 15.98
C ASP A 171 0.76 -27.16 14.47
N GLY A 172 1.50 -26.12 14.05
CA GLY A 172 1.75 -25.79 12.65
C GLY A 172 0.67 -24.95 11.97
N THR A 173 -0.38 -24.56 12.68
CA THR A 173 -1.38 -23.63 12.15
C THR A 173 -0.86 -22.19 12.19
N VAL A 174 -1.32 -21.34 11.26
CA VAL A 174 -0.93 -19.92 11.22
C VAL A 174 -1.58 -19.18 12.38
N THR A 175 -0.78 -18.31 13.04
CA THR A 175 -1.25 -17.49 14.16
C THR A 175 -2.06 -16.29 13.64
N ARG A 176 -3.30 -16.11 14.15
CA ARG A 176 -4.23 -15.11 13.62
C ARG A 176 -4.87 -14.24 14.71
N GLY A 177 -5.21 -13.01 14.32
CA GLY A 177 -6.01 -12.09 15.10
C GLY A 177 -5.55 -11.94 16.56
N PRO A 178 -6.40 -12.26 17.57
CA PRO A 178 -6.04 -12.09 18.98
C PRO A 178 -4.82 -12.88 19.44
N GLN A 179 -4.48 -13.99 18.78
CA GLN A 179 -3.29 -14.77 19.10
C GLN A 179 -2.01 -14.01 18.75
N VAL A 180 -2.00 -13.24 17.65
CA VAL A 180 -0.87 -12.36 17.26
C VAL A 180 -0.64 -11.28 18.33
N VAL A 181 -1.73 -10.66 18.82
CA VAL A 181 -1.66 -9.67 19.90
C VAL A 181 -1.07 -10.28 21.17
N TYR A 182 -1.59 -11.45 21.58
CA TYR A 182 -1.08 -12.17 22.74
C TYR A 182 0.41 -12.52 22.60
N PHE A 183 0.83 -12.97 21.42
CA PHE A 183 2.24 -13.27 21.14
C PHE A 183 3.13 -12.04 21.32
N ALA A 184 2.73 -10.91 20.74
CA ALA A 184 3.47 -9.65 20.86
C ALA A 184 3.60 -9.20 22.33
N GLU A 185 2.52 -9.25 23.09
CA GLU A 185 2.51 -8.92 24.53
C GLU A 185 3.40 -9.86 25.33
N LYS A 186 3.27 -11.17 25.15
CA LYS A 186 4.05 -12.21 25.83
C LYS A 186 5.57 -12.04 25.63
N HIS A 187 5.98 -11.60 24.46
CA HIS A 187 7.39 -11.42 24.10
C HIS A 187 7.88 -9.97 24.21
N GLY A 188 7.02 -9.04 24.64
CA GLY A 188 7.36 -7.62 24.81
C GLY A 188 7.66 -6.92 23.47
N LEU A 189 7.14 -7.43 22.36
CA LEU A 189 7.36 -6.88 21.00
C LEU A 189 6.35 -5.77 20.72
N LYS A 190 6.78 -4.76 19.95
CA LYS A 190 5.87 -3.76 19.45
C LYS A 190 5.02 -4.37 18.32
N LEU A 191 3.74 -4.02 18.32
CA LEU A 191 2.77 -4.48 17.31
C LEU A 191 2.22 -3.27 16.57
N VAL A 192 2.17 -3.36 15.25
CA VAL A 192 1.58 -2.37 14.36
C VAL A 192 0.75 -3.09 13.29
N SER A 193 -0.35 -2.49 12.85
CA SER A 193 -1.11 -3.02 11.71
C SER A 193 -0.66 -2.36 10.40
N VAL A 194 -0.85 -3.06 9.28
CA VAL A 194 -0.65 -2.49 7.94
C VAL A 194 -1.56 -1.29 7.73
N ALA A 195 -2.81 -1.33 8.21
CA ALA A 195 -3.74 -0.21 8.17
C ALA A 195 -3.22 1.02 8.92
N ASP A 196 -2.59 0.83 10.10
CA ASP A 196 -1.96 1.93 10.84
C ASP A 196 -0.78 2.55 10.08
N LEU A 197 0.04 1.73 9.40
CA LEU A 197 1.14 2.21 8.56
C LEU A 197 0.61 3.00 7.36
N ILE A 198 -0.44 2.53 6.69
CA ILE A 198 -1.11 3.25 5.60
C ILE A 198 -1.58 4.61 6.10
N ALA A 199 -2.34 4.66 7.19
CA ALA A 199 -2.86 5.90 7.75
C ALA A 199 -1.75 6.87 8.18
N TYR A 200 -0.64 6.35 8.71
CA TYR A 200 0.53 7.15 9.08
C TYR A 200 1.20 7.78 7.85
N ARG A 201 1.49 6.98 6.80
CA ARG A 201 2.12 7.46 5.57
C ARG A 201 1.24 8.50 4.87
N GLN A 202 -0.05 8.22 4.73
CA GLN A 202 -1.02 9.13 4.12
C GLN A 202 -1.07 10.51 4.79
N ARG A 203 -0.87 10.58 6.11
CA ARG A 203 -0.86 11.85 6.85
C ARG A 203 0.46 12.59 6.76
N LYS A 204 1.57 11.87 6.61
CA LYS A 204 2.93 12.43 6.68
C LYS A 204 3.52 12.74 5.31
N GLU A 205 3.12 12.01 4.30
CA GLU A 205 3.70 12.10 2.96
C GLU A 205 2.77 12.85 2.01
N THR A 206 3.34 13.70 1.17
CA THR A 206 2.67 14.22 -0.01
C THR A 206 3.04 13.30 -1.16
N LEU A 207 2.07 12.50 -1.62
CA LEU A 207 2.30 11.45 -2.61
C LEU A 207 1.98 11.90 -4.02
N VAL A 208 1.22 13.00 -4.18
CA VAL A 208 0.84 13.53 -5.48
C VAL A 208 1.81 14.60 -5.94
N GLU A 209 2.21 14.50 -7.19
CA GLU A 209 2.97 15.53 -7.89
C GLU A 209 2.02 16.33 -8.76
N HIS A 210 1.94 17.64 -8.50
CA HIS A 210 1.18 18.56 -9.32
C HIS A 210 1.93 18.78 -10.64
N GLY A 211 1.28 18.47 -11.75
CA GLY A 211 1.81 18.65 -13.09
C GLY A 211 1.44 20.00 -13.70
N ALA A 212 0.65 19.98 -14.77
CA ALA A 212 0.20 21.18 -15.46
C ALA A 212 -1.11 21.72 -14.92
N SER A 213 -1.27 23.06 -15.02
CA SER A 213 -2.55 23.75 -14.81
C SER A 213 -2.92 24.52 -16.07
N PHE A 214 -4.13 24.36 -16.56
CA PHE A 214 -4.61 25.02 -17.78
C PHE A 214 -6.11 25.27 -17.73
N ASP A 215 -6.56 26.26 -18.48
CA ASP A 215 -7.98 26.58 -18.60
C ASP A 215 -8.64 25.64 -19.62
N ILE A 216 -9.88 25.21 -19.31
CA ILE A 216 -10.71 24.41 -20.20
C ILE A 216 -12.10 25.03 -20.34
N ASP A 217 -12.66 24.93 -21.54
CA ASP A 217 -14.06 25.25 -21.80
C ASP A 217 -14.88 23.95 -21.75
N THR A 218 -15.75 23.84 -20.73
CA THR A 218 -16.66 22.71 -20.59
C THR A 218 -18.04 23.07 -21.12
N PRO A 219 -18.92 22.07 -21.37
CA PRO A 219 -20.31 22.37 -21.76
C PRO A 219 -21.08 23.21 -20.71
N PHE A 220 -20.58 23.25 -19.48
CA PHE A 220 -21.23 23.92 -18.35
C PHE A 220 -20.50 25.18 -17.90
N GLY A 221 -19.50 25.64 -18.63
CA GLY A 221 -18.75 26.86 -18.38
C GLY A 221 -17.24 26.65 -18.32
N LYS A 222 -16.55 27.76 -18.02
CA LYS A 222 -15.09 27.75 -17.89
C LYS A 222 -14.67 27.10 -16.58
N ALA A 223 -13.63 26.28 -16.66
CA ALA A 223 -13.03 25.63 -15.51
C ALA A 223 -11.49 25.64 -15.64
N LYS A 224 -10.82 25.37 -14.55
CA LYS A 224 -9.37 25.17 -14.50
C LYS A 224 -9.06 23.70 -14.24
N ALA A 225 -8.28 23.12 -15.11
CA ALA A 225 -7.81 21.75 -14.98
C ALA A 225 -6.41 21.71 -14.37
N HIS A 226 -6.19 20.76 -13.46
CA HIS A 226 -4.93 20.47 -12.82
C HIS A 226 -4.61 19.00 -12.99
N THR A 227 -3.41 18.68 -13.51
CA THR A 227 -2.97 17.28 -13.63
C THR A 227 -2.14 16.87 -12.42
N TYR A 228 -2.32 15.63 -12.00
CA TYR A 228 -1.61 15.04 -10.88
C TYR A 228 -1.10 13.66 -11.25
N ALA A 229 0.10 13.31 -10.81
CA ALA A 229 0.68 11.99 -10.97
C ALA A 229 1.19 11.46 -9.61
N LEU A 230 1.40 10.17 -9.53
CA LEU A 230 2.16 9.56 -8.44
C LEU A 230 3.61 9.36 -8.89
N PRO A 231 4.61 9.50 -8.02
CA PRO A 231 6.03 9.36 -8.40
C PRO A 231 6.39 8.01 -9.05
N TRP A 232 5.58 6.99 -8.77
CA TRP A 232 5.78 5.62 -9.26
C TRP A 232 4.79 5.20 -10.34
N ASP A 233 3.84 6.07 -10.71
CA ASP A 233 2.84 5.80 -11.73
C ASP A 233 2.80 6.97 -12.72
N PRO A 234 3.16 6.75 -14.01
CA PRO A 234 3.14 7.79 -15.03
C PRO A 234 1.72 8.24 -15.39
N MET A 235 0.70 7.57 -14.86
CA MET A 235 -0.69 7.96 -15.11
C MET A 235 -1.02 9.29 -14.46
N GLN A 236 -1.63 10.16 -15.24
CA GLN A 236 -2.08 11.46 -14.75
C GLN A 236 -3.57 11.41 -14.40
N HIS A 237 -3.88 11.83 -13.17
CA HIS A 237 -5.22 12.12 -12.71
C HIS A 237 -5.56 13.59 -12.99
N LEU A 238 -6.83 13.94 -12.98
CA LEU A 238 -7.29 15.28 -13.33
C LEU A 238 -8.18 15.83 -12.24
N ALA A 239 -7.91 17.07 -11.79
CA ALA A 239 -8.85 17.84 -11.00
C ALA A 239 -9.40 18.99 -11.86
N VAL A 240 -10.72 19.08 -11.97
CA VAL A 240 -11.42 20.14 -12.68
C VAL A 240 -12.08 21.06 -11.66
N VAL A 241 -11.62 22.30 -11.61
CA VAL A 241 -12.01 23.31 -10.63
C VAL A 241 -12.90 24.35 -11.30
N PHE A 242 -14.11 24.50 -10.80
CA PHE A 242 -15.05 25.54 -11.17
C PHE A 242 -15.02 26.67 -10.13
N GLY A 243 -15.01 27.91 -10.60
CA GLY A 243 -15.08 29.10 -9.75
C GLY A 243 -13.91 29.26 -8.78
N ASP A 244 -14.17 29.98 -7.69
CA ASP A 244 -13.19 30.28 -6.66
C ASP A 244 -13.30 29.33 -5.46
N ILE A 245 -12.26 28.56 -5.20
CA ILE A 245 -12.16 27.60 -4.09
C ILE A 245 -11.08 27.96 -3.07
N ARG A 246 -10.47 29.15 -3.16
CA ARG A 246 -9.30 29.57 -2.34
C ARG A 246 -9.55 29.62 -0.84
N ASP A 247 -10.82 29.75 -0.40
CA ASP A 247 -11.19 29.66 1.00
C ASP A 247 -11.08 28.23 1.57
N GLY A 248 -11.08 27.23 0.69
CA GLY A 248 -10.94 25.80 1.02
C GLY A 248 -12.05 25.22 1.88
N VAL A 249 -13.16 25.97 2.08
CA VAL A 249 -14.20 25.61 3.06
C VAL A 249 -15.50 25.26 2.37
N ASP A 250 -16.08 24.13 2.79
CA ASP A 250 -17.39 23.61 2.33
C ASP A 250 -17.51 23.52 0.79
N ILE A 251 -16.44 23.07 0.16
CA ILE A 251 -16.35 22.95 -1.30
C ILE A 251 -17.17 21.74 -1.79
N PRO A 252 -18.05 21.92 -2.78
CA PRO A 252 -18.70 20.79 -3.47
C PRO A 252 -17.64 19.96 -4.21
N VAL A 253 -17.56 18.66 -3.87
CA VAL A 253 -16.54 17.77 -4.44
C VAL A 253 -17.16 16.48 -4.94
N ARG A 254 -16.76 16.06 -6.12
CA ARG A 254 -16.97 14.72 -6.65
C ARG A 254 -15.61 14.02 -6.81
N LEU A 255 -15.41 12.90 -6.10
CA LEU A 255 -14.37 11.93 -6.45
C LEU A 255 -14.99 10.98 -7.49
N HIS A 256 -14.44 10.97 -8.70
CA HIS A 256 -14.99 10.23 -9.83
C HIS A 256 -13.96 9.22 -10.36
N PRO A 257 -14.13 7.92 -10.07
CA PRO A 257 -13.34 6.88 -10.73
C PRO A 257 -13.66 6.85 -12.23
N GLU A 258 -12.63 6.75 -13.07
CA GLU A 258 -12.77 6.67 -14.52
C GLU A 258 -13.65 5.47 -14.92
N ASN A 259 -14.67 5.73 -15.73
CA ASN A 259 -15.40 4.71 -16.44
C ASN A 259 -15.56 5.14 -17.90
N VAL A 260 -14.57 4.82 -18.72
CA VAL A 260 -14.50 5.27 -20.12
C VAL A 260 -15.76 4.98 -20.90
N ALA A 261 -16.39 3.81 -20.68
CA ALA A 261 -17.59 3.42 -21.40
C ALA A 261 -18.79 4.30 -21.05
N GLU A 262 -19.00 4.60 -19.78
CA GLU A 262 -20.10 5.45 -19.32
C GLU A 262 -19.82 6.94 -19.52
N ASP A 263 -18.55 7.35 -19.26
CA ASP A 263 -18.16 8.75 -19.31
C ASP A 263 -18.14 9.31 -20.73
N LEU A 264 -17.73 8.50 -21.74
CA LEU A 264 -17.62 8.96 -23.13
C LEU A 264 -18.72 8.47 -24.06
N PHE A 265 -19.28 7.27 -23.77
CA PHE A 265 -20.24 6.61 -24.69
C PHE A 265 -21.61 6.39 -24.07
N GLY A 266 -21.76 6.66 -22.77
CA GLY A 266 -23.05 6.59 -22.09
C GLY A 266 -24.04 7.64 -22.62
N ARG A 267 -25.35 7.33 -22.59
CA ARG A 267 -26.40 8.29 -23.00
C ARG A 267 -26.46 9.55 -22.13
N LYS A 268 -26.05 9.46 -20.89
CA LYS A 268 -25.83 10.55 -19.94
C LYS A 268 -24.53 10.25 -19.22
N SER A 269 -23.51 11.04 -19.47
CA SER A 269 -22.25 10.92 -18.77
C SER A 269 -22.45 11.24 -17.28
N PRO A 270 -22.05 10.35 -16.35
CA PRO A 270 -22.08 10.67 -14.94
C PRO A 270 -21.25 11.90 -14.59
N VAL A 271 -20.15 12.13 -15.32
CA VAL A 271 -19.29 13.30 -15.14
C VAL A 271 -20.02 14.59 -15.50
N ASP A 272 -20.76 14.59 -16.62
CA ASP A 272 -21.56 15.75 -17.06
C ASP A 272 -22.60 16.15 -16.01
N PHE A 273 -23.28 15.18 -15.41
CA PHE A 273 -24.26 15.44 -14.36
C PHE A 273 -23.63 16.18 -13.16
N TYR A 274 -22.46 15.74 -12.69
CA TYR A 274 -21.79 16.40 -11.58
C TYR A 274 -21.16 17.73 -11.98
N MET A 275 -20.66 17.89 -13.22
CA MET A 275 -20.19 19.17 -13.74
C MET A 275 -21.30 20.20 -13.78
N GLU A 276 -22.46 19.83 -14.31
CA GLU A 276 -23.66 20.71 -14.35
C GLU A 276 -24.04 21.18 -12.95
N LYS A 277 -24.11 20.26 -11.99
CA LYS A 277 -24.45 20.58 -10.60
C LYS A 277 -23.45 21.54 -9.96
N ILE A 278 -22.14 21.27 -10.10
CA ILE A 278 -21.09 22.11 -9.54
C ILE A 278 -21.04 23.49 -10.22
N ALA A 279 -21.20 23.53 -11.54
CA ALA A 279 -21.22 24.77 -12.30
C ALA A 279 -22.43 25.65 -11.92
N ALA A 280 -23.59 25.05 -11.67
CA ALA A 280 -24.78 25.76 -11.21
C ALA A 280 -24.60 26.38 -9.82
N GLU A 281 -23.78 25.79 -8.95
CA GLU A 281 -23.40 26.34 -7.65
C GLU A 281 -22.32 27.43 -7.76
N GLY A 282 -21.69 27.56 -8.94
CA GLY A 282 -20.67 28.57 -9.23
C GLY A 282 -19.27 28.24 -8.71
N ARG A 283 -19.09 27.15 -7.95
CA ARG A 283 -17.78 26.65 -7.49
C ARG A 283 -17.80 25.17 -7.13
N GLY A 284 -16.65 24.51 -7.23
CA GLY A 284 -16.44 23.14 -6.76
C GLY A 284 -15.37 22.40 -7.53
N VAL A 285 -15.17 21.13 -7.21
CA VAL A 285 -14.09 20.32 -7.76
C VAL A 285 -14.60 18.94 -8.18
N ILE A 286 -14.24 18.51 -9.38
CA ILE A 286 -14.31 17.11 -9.78
C ILE A 286 -12.89 16.58 -9.79
N VAL A 287 -12.61 15.57 -8.98
CA VAL A 287 -11.36 14.80 -9.03
C VAL A 287 -11.62 13.57 -9.87
N TYR A 288 -11.12 13.55 -11.09
CA TYR A 288 -11.23 12.44 -12.03
C TYR A 288 -10.04 11.51 -11.85
N LEU A 289 -10.31 10.38 -11.21
CA LEU A 289 -9.30 9.37 -10.87
C LEU A 289 -9.24 8.33 -11.97
N ARG A 290 -8.12 8.28 -12.66
CA ARG A 290 -7.90 7.37 -13.77
C ARG A 290 -7.40 6.03 -13.25
N GLU A 291 -7.91 4.94 -13.84
CA GLU A 291 -7.45 3.59 -13.55
C GLU A 291 -6.37 3.16 -14.54
N GLY A 292 -5.21 2.73 -14.02
CA GLY A 292 -4.02 2.33 -14.78
C GLY A 292 -4.12 0.99 -15.50
N SER A 293 -5.28 0.39 -15.54
CA SER A 293 -5.44 -0.89 -16.21
C SER A 293 -5.88 -0.71 -17.66
N VAL A 294 -5.38 -1.56 -18.53
CA VAL A 294 -5.74 -1.69 -19.96
C VAL A 294 -7.18 -2.24 -20.10
N GLY A 295 -8.09 -1.87 -19.21
CA GLY A 295 -9.48 -2.33 -19.18
C GLY A 295 -10.45 -1.19 -19.44
N VAL A 296 -11.29 -1.35 -20.46
CA VAL A 296 -12.43 -0.45 -20.73
C VAL A 296 -13.59 -0.93 -19.89
N GLY A 297 -13.61 -0.65 -18.60
CA GLY A 297 -14.61 -0.96 -17.59
C GLY A 297 -15.85 -1.74 -18.06
N HIS A 298 -16.18 -2.73 -17.46
CA HIS A 298 -17.24 -3.68 -17.21
C HIS A 298 -16.62 -5.06 -16.99
N TYR A 299 -16.06 -5.28 -15.82
CA TYR A 299 -15.91 -6.65 -15.35
C TYR A 299 -17.33 -7.14 -15.01
N ASP A 300 -17.84 -8.01 -15.88
CA ASP A 300 -19.09 -8.72 -15.66
C ASP A 300 -19.04 -9.44 -14.31
N ASN A 301 -19.83 -8.96 -13.36
CA ASN A 301 -20.06 -9.59 -12.07
C ASN A 301 -20.67 -11.01 -12.18
N GLY A 302 -20.95 -11.50 -13.40
CA GLY A 302 -21.51 -12.82 -13.69
C GLY A 302 -20.55 -13.99 -13.51
N ARG A 303 -19.23 -13.78 -13.34
CA ARG A 303 -18.26 -14.84 -12.99
C ARG A 303 -18.17 -15.16 -11.49
N LYS A 304 -18.93 -14.48 -10.63
CA LYS A 304 -18.95 -14.71 -9.17
C LYS A 304 -19.49 -16.09 -8.73
N ALA A 305 -20.02 -16.91 -9.61
CA ALA A 305 -20.75 -18.13 -9.21
C ALA A 305 -19.93 -19.43 -9.16
N ARG A 306 -18.59 -19.42 -9.26
CA ARG A 306 -17.81 -20.67 -9.33
C ARG A 306 -16.62 -20.86 -8.39
N ASN A 307 -16.38 -19.98 -7.39
CA ASN A 307 -15.26 -20.22 -6.47
C ASN A 307 -15.55 -19.68 -5.07
N GLN A 308 -16.08 -20.51 -4.20
CA GLN A 308 -16.34 -20.20 -2.77
C GLN A 308 -15.08 -19.90 -1.92
N GLY A 309 -13.87 -19.95 -2.51
CA GLY A 309 -12.62 -19.55 -1.84
C GLY A 309 -12.03 -18.22 -2.34
N ARG A 310 -12.62 -17.59 -3.38
CA ARG A 310 -12.12 -16.34 -3.98
C ARG A 310 -12.93 -15.07 -3.61
N GLU A 311 -14.02 -15.22 -2.87
CA GLU A 311 -14.88 -14.07 -2.51
C GLU A 311 -14.17 -13.10 -1.57
N ALA A 312 -13.45 -13.61 -0.56
CA ALA A 312 -12.67 -12.79 0.37
C ALA A 312 -11.56 -11.97 -0.33
N HIS A 313 -10.91 -12.55 -1.36
CA HIS A 313 -9.86 -11.88 -2.11
C HIS A 313 -10.38 -10.78 -3.05
N ALA A 314 -11.57 -10.97 -3.63
CA ALA A 314 -12.20 -9.94 -4.46
C ALA A 314 -12.64 -8.73 -3.62
N GLU A 315 -13.05 -8.94 -2.38
CA GLU A 315 -13.41 -7.86 -1.45
C GLU A 315 -12.18 -7.10 -0.94
N ALA A 316 -11.05 -7.77 -0.72
CA ALA A 316 -9.79 -7.14 -0.35
C ALA A 316 -9.27 -6.25 -1.50
N GLN A 317 -9.26 -6.74 -2.74
CA GLN A 317 -8.86 -5.97 -3.92
C GLN A 317 -9.78 -4.76 -4.17
N THR A 318 -11.09 -4.92 -3.96
CA THR A 318 -12.05 -3.82 -4.11
C THR A 318 -11.78 -2.73 -3.06
N ARG A 319 -11.44 -3.10 -1.82
CA ARG A 319 -11.09 -2.15 -0.76
C ARG A 319 -9.73 -1.49 -0.99
N GLU A 320 -8.73 -2.21 -1.47
CA GLU A 320 -7.45 -1.61 -1.87
C GLU A 320 -7.66 -0.53 -2.94
N SER A 321 -8.49 -0.79 -3.95
CA SER A 321 -8.86 0.20 -4.97
C SER A 321 -9.61 1.39 -4.35
N GLU A 322 -10.60 1.14 -3.49
CA GLU A 322 -11.36 2.20 -2.82
C GLU A 322 -10.47 3.07 -1.90
N TRP A 323 -9.54 2.45 -1.18
CA TRP A 323 -8.58 3.15 -0.32
C TRP A 323 -7.61 4.01 -1.14
N LEU A 324 -7.12 3.48 -2.26
CA LEU A 324 -6.25 4.22 -3.17
C LEU A 324 -6.98 5.44 -3.76
N GLU A 325 -8.21 5.26 -4.23
CA GLU A 325 -9.03 6.34 -4.77
C GLU A 325 -9.30 7.44 -3.74
N ILE A 326 -9.69 7.08 -2.52
CA ILE A 326 -9.97 8.04 -1.44
C ILE A 326 -8.71 8.77 -1.02
N GLY A 327 -7.60 8.04 -0.83
CA GLY A 327 -6.33 8.60 -0.41
C GLY A 327 -5.75 9.57 -1.43
N LEU A 328 -5.76 9.17 -2.70
CA LEU A 328 -5.29 10.00 -3.81
C LEU A 328 -6.17 11.24 -3.99
N GLY A 329 -7.50 11.06 -3.97
CA GLY A 329 -8.46 12.17 -4.03
C GLY A 329 -8.27 13.16 -2.89
N ALA A 330 -8.04 12.69 -1.67
CA ALA A 330 -7.77 13.53 -0.52
C ALA A 330 -6.48 14.35 -0.67
N GLN A 331 -5.42 13.75 -1.18
CA GLN A 331 -4.15 14.46 -1.39
C GLN A 331 -4.24 15.51 -2.49
N ILE A 332 -4.95 15.22 -3.58
CA ILE A 332 -5.24 16.21 -4.63
C ILE A 332 -6.02 17.39 -4.05
N LEU A 333 -7.07 17.12 -3.28
CA LEU A 333 -7.87 18.17 -2.63
C LEU A 333 -7.04 19.00 -1.65
N LYS A 334 -6.14 18.38 -0.89
CA LYS A 334 -5.23 19.07 0.02
C LYS A 334 -4.26 19.98 -0.71
N ASP A 335 -3.70 19.55 -1.85
CA ASP A 335 -2.83 20.36 -2.70
C ASP A 335 -3.58 21.58 -3.27
N LEU A 336 -4.86 21.41 -3.61
CA LEU A 336 -5.75 22.50 -4.02
C LEU A 336 -6.16 23.43 -2.87
N GLY A 337 -5.70 23.20 -1.63
CA GLY A 337 -5.99 24.01 -0.45
C GLY A 337 -7.37 23.75 0.18
N VAL A 338 -8.04 22.66 -0.18
CA VAL A 338 -9.35 22.31 0.36
C VAL A 338 -9.23 21.69 1.75
N SER A 339 -9.97 22.23 2.73
CA SER A 339 -9.98 21.78 4.13
C SER A 339 -11.31 21.12 4.55
N SER A 340 -12.40 21.52 3.90
CA SER A 340 -13.70 20.85 4.12
C SER A 340 -14.53 20.79 2.84
N ILE A 341 -15.33 19.71 2.72
CA ILE A 341 -16.06 19.40 1.51
C ILE A 341 -17.53 19.04 1.76
N ARG A 342 -18.37 19.34 0.78
CA ARG A 342 -19.66 18.67 0.56
C ARG A 342 -19.44 17.61 -0.50
N LEU A 343 -19.51 16.35 -0.09
CA LEU A 343 -19.22 15.23 -0.95
C LEU A 343 -20.46 14.86 -1.79
N LEU A 344 -20.32 14.92 -3.12
CA LEU A 344 -21.35 14.50 -4.08
C LEU A 344 -21.10 13.03 -4.47
N THR A 345 -22.09 12.17 -4.23
CA THR A 345 -21.94 10.73 -4.46
C THR A 345 -23.22 10.11 -5.03
N SER A 346 -23.08 9.02 -5.78
CA SER A 346 -24.21 8.25 -6.31
C SER A 346 -24.72 7.16 -5.36
N ARG A 347 -23.99 6.87 -4.27
CA ARG A 347 -24.32 5.83 -3.29
C ARG A 347 -23.90 6.27 -1.89
N GLU A 348 -24.59 5.77 -0.89
CA GLU A 348 -24.14 5.93 0.49
C GLU A 348 -22.87 5.09 0.70
N ARG A 349 -21.73 5.76 0.87
CA ARG A 349 -20.46 5.13 1.18
C ARG A 349 -19.88 5.81 2.41
N HIS A 350 -19.33 5.02 3.32
CA HIS A 350 -18.56 5.55 4.44
C HIS A 350 -17.13 5.86 3.97
N TYR A 351 -16.84 7.12 3.71
CA TYR A 351 -15.51 7.62 3.35
C TYR A 351 -14.64 7.83 4.61
N VAL A 352 -14.32 6.76 5.30
CA VAL A 352 -13.54 6.79 6.57
C VAL A 352 -12.12 7.37 6.37
N GLY A 353 -11.64 7.44 5.13
CA GLY A 353 -10.27 7.86 4.82
C GLY A 353 -10.04 9.38 4.76
N LEU A 354 -11.01 10.18 4.30
CA LEU A 354 -10.80 11.63 4.05
C LEU A 354 -10.44 12.42 5.31
N GLU A 355 -11.07 12.12 6.44
CA GLU A 355 -10.76 12.77 7.72
C GLU A 355 -9.30 12.51 8.17
N GLY A 356 -8.75 11.36 7.80
CA GLY A 356 -7.36 10.99 8.03
C GLY A 356 -6.36 11.94 7.38
N PHE A 357 -6.73 12.58 6.27
CA PHE A 357 -5.92 13.55 5.54
C PHE A 357 -6.16 15.01 6.00
N GLY A 358 -7.00 15.22 7.00
CA GLY A 358 -7.36 16.55 7.49
C GLY A 358 -8.43 17.25 6.65
N ILE A 359 -9.17 16.53 5.81
CA ILE A 359 -10.31 17.07 5.06
C ILE A 359 -11.59 16.65 5.78
N LYS A 360 -12.35 17.66 6.22
CA LYS A 360 -13.62 17.43 6.91
C LYS A 360 -14.75 17.28 5.90
N ILE A 361 -15.54 16.21 6.01
CA ILE A 361 -16.79 16.10 5.27
C ILE A 361 -17.87 16.85 6.06
N SER A 362 -18.31 18.01 5.57
CA SER A 362 -19.39 18.79 6.18
C SER A 362 -20.76 18.18 5.91
N LYS A 363 -20.93 17.60 4.71
CA LYS A 363 -22.17 16.96 4.26
C LYS A 363 -21.90 15.95 3.16
N THR A 364 -22.64 14.85 3.16
CA THR A 364 -22.72 13.93 2.01
C THR A 364 -24.05 14.14 1.29
N GLU A 365 -24.00 14.38 -0.01
CA GLU A 365 -25.17 14.54 -0.87
C GLU A 365 -25.24 13.38 -1.86
N ILE A 366 -26.29 12.58 -1.73
CA ILE A 366 -26.59 11.50 -2.68
C ILE A 366 -27.35 12.11 -3.87
N CYS A 367 -26.81 11.92 -5.07
CA CYS A 367 -27.29 12.55 -6.30
C CYS A 367 -27.61 11.51 -7.37
#